data_e79689b8914199a994324dd83803f3d8
#
_entry.id   e79689b8914199a994324dd83803f3d8
#
_cell.length_a   1.000
_cell.length_b   1.000
_cell.length_c   1.000
_cell.angle_alpha   90.00
_cell.angle_beta   90.00
_cell.angle_gamma   90.00
#
_symmetry.space_group_name_H-M   'P 1'
#
loop_
_entity.id
_entity.type
_entity.pdbx_description
1 polymer ?
#
loop_
_entity_poly.entity_id
_entity_poly.type
_entity_poly.pdbx_seq_one_letter_code
_entity_poly.pdbx_strand_id
1 'polypeptide(L)'
;MKRLKPLAITLLLNSPLSFAVDSQDFVKDNVFTQGVEGPTMYNGALYAVNYAQQGTIGRVDNMGKTSLFVRLPNDSVGNGLQFDSQGNLFIADYVNHNILKVPAGSNKAEVFAHNSKMNQPNDIAITKNGALFASDPNWAEETGQLWRINADGSTHLLEKNMGTTNGVAVNNDNTKLYVNESVQRVVWQYDLDENLNISNKKTLIKFADHGLDGMRVNNQGHVFITRYGAGKVLEVSPTGKLLNSYQLKGQHPTNLAFNETQNKVYVTMQKRGAIEVIEL
;
A
#
# COMPACT_ATOMS: atom_id res chain seq x y z
N MET A 1 18.15 -8.73 73.60
CA MET A 1 17.05 -9.02 72.69
C MET A 1 16.99 -7.95 71.62
N LYS A 2 17.52 -8.23 70.42
CA LYS A 2 17.49 -7.30 69.28
C LYS A 2 16.21 -7.57 68.46
N ARG A 3 15.34 -6.59 68.33
CA ARG A 3 14.12 -6.67 67.48
C ARG A 3 14.50 -6.51 66.02
N LEU A 4 14.23 -7.52 65.19
CA LEU A 4 14.27 -7.47 63.72
C LEU A 4 13.07 -6.63 63.24
N LYS A 5 13.34 -5.63 62.37
CA LYS A 5 12.31 -4.90 61.64
C LYS A 5 11.90 -5.72 60.39
N PRO A 6 10.61 -5.79 60.04
CA PRO A 6 10.17 -6.45 58.84
C PRO A 6 10.58 -5.64 57.59
N LEU A 7 11.12 -6.33 56.61
CA LEU A 7 11.45 -5.79 55.29
C LEU A 7 10.17 -5.79 54.45
N ALA A 8 9.66 -4.63 54.09
CA ALA A 8 8.50 -4.48 53.20
C ALA A 8 9.00 -4.71 51.75
N ILE A 9 8.59 -5.80 51.12
CA ILE A 9 8.80 -6.05 49.70
C ILE A 9 7.69 -5.32 48.93
N THR A 10 8.03 -4.22 48.28
CA THR A 10 7.14 -3.52 47.35
C THR A 10 7.12 -4.27 46.02
N LEU A 11 6.05 -5.03 45.73
CA LEU A 11 5.80 -5.57 44.41
C LEU A 11 5.47 -4.43 43.45
N LEU A 12 6.38 -4.10 42.57
CA LEU A 12 6.11 -3.29 41.41
C LEU A 12 5.28 -4.11 40.41
N LEU A 13 3.97 -3.87 40.37
CA LEU A 13 3.07 -4.35 39.34
C LEU A 13 3.44 -3.63 38.03
N ASN A 14 4.19 -4.28 37.18
CA ASN A 14 4.35 -3.86 35.80
C ASN A 14 2.99 -4.06 35.08
N SER A 15 2.15 -3.05 35.04
CA SER A 15 1.01 -3.01 34.13
C SER A 15 1.56 -3.02 32.69
N PRO A 16 1.10 -3.88 31.80
CA PRO A 16 1.46 -3.82 30.40
C PRO A 16 1.00 -2.44 29.88
N LEU A 17 1.92 -1.67 29.28
CA LEU A 17 1.60 -0.47 28.54
C LEU A 17 0.67 -0.89 27.38
N SER A 18 -0.63 -0.71 27.55
CA SER A 18 -1.59 -0.79 26.46
C SER A 18 -1.39 0.48 25.62
N PHE A 19 -0.73 0.35 24.48
CA PHE A 19 -0.76 1.43 23.49
C PHE A 19 -2.21 1.59 23.02
N ALA A 20 -2.72 2.81 23.02
CA ALA A 20 -4.00 3.11 22.42
C ALA A 20 -3.97 2.70 20.94
N VAL A 21 -5.02 2.02 20.49
CA VAL A 21 -5.19 1.67 19.06
C VAL A 21 -5.85 2.85 18.37
N ASP A 22 -5.23 3.35 17.31
CA ASP A 22 -5.70 4.55 16.59
C ASP A 22 -6.70 4.21 15.48
N SER A 23 -6.92 2.90 15.19
CA SER A 23 -7.81 2.44 14.13
C SER A 23 -9.09 1.78 14.62
N GLN A 24 -10.10 1.75 13.75
CA GLN A 24 -11.36 1.05 13.93
C GLN A 24 -11.61 0.11 12.73
N ASP A 25 -12.48 -0.92 12.91
CA ASP A 25 -12.88 -1.78 11.81
C ASP A 25 -13.86 -1.03 10.90
N PHE A 26 -13.46 -0.77 9.67
CA PHE A 26 -14.34 -0.30 8.61
C PHE A 26 -15.02 -1.46 7.90
N VAL A 27 -14.27 -2.53 7.62
CA VAL A 27 -14.80 -3.81 7.13
C VAL A 27 -14.33 -4.90 8.08
N LYS A 28 -15.26 -5.78 8.49
CA LYS A 28 -15.02 -6.86 9.45
C LYS A 28 -14.08 -7.93 8.90
N ASP A 29 -13.58 -8.77 9.81
CA ASP A 29 -12.72 -9.92 9.50
C ASP A 29 -13.38 -10.90 8.51
N ASN A 30 -12.55 -11.48 7.63
CA ASN A 30 -12.93 -12.52 6.66
C ASN A 30 -13.95 -12.11 5.59
N VAL A 31 -14.13 -10.82 5.33
CA VAL A 31 -14.92 -10.31 4.19
C VAL A 31 -14.09 -10.36 2.91
N PHE A 32 -12.81 -10.07 3.03
CA PHE A 32 -11.81 -10.29 1.98
C PHE A 32 -11.02 -11.57 2.29
N THR A 33 -10.28 -12.08 1.32
CA THR A 33 -9.33 -13.16 1.57
C THR A 33 -8.08 -12.61 2.27
N GLN A 34 -7.19 -13.50 2.71
CA GLN A 34 -5.87 -13.11 3.23
C GLN A 34 -4.92 -12.54 2.15
N GLY A 35 -5.40 -12.32 0.94
CA GLY A 35 -4.72 -11.59 -0.12
C GLY A 35 -5.27 -10.19 -0.31
N VAL A 36 -6.00 -9.62 0.66
CA VAL A 36 -6.54 -8.25 0.55
C VAL A 36 -5.41 -7.24 0.45
N GLU A 37 -5.50 -6.40 -0.60
CA GLU A 37 -4.47 -5.46 -1.02
C GLU A 37 -5.06 -4.29 -1.82
N GLY A 38 -4.20 -3.35 -2.20
CA GLY A 38 -4.42 -2.31 -3.17
C GLY A 38 -5.66 -1.46 -2.96
N PRO A 39 -5.93 -0.93 -1.74
CA PRO A 39 -7.09 -0.10 -1.54
C PRO A 39 -6.96 1.20 -2.35
N THR A 40 -8.05 1.62 -2.97
CA THR A 40 -8.13 2.92 -3.66
C THR A 40 -9.55 3.49 -3.53
N MET A 41 -9.63 4.82 -3.43
CA MET A 41 -10.91 5.54 -3.33
C MET A 41 -11.32 6.10 -4.69
N TYR A 42 -12.61 5.99 -4.99
CA TYR A 42 -13.20 6.66 -6.15
C TYR A 42 -14.69 6.93 -5.91
N ASN A 43 -15.13 8.18 -6.14
CA ASN A 43 -16.54 8.62 -5.99
C ASN A 43 -17.18 8.14 -4.66
N GLY A 44 -16.51 8.39 -3.53
CA GLY A 44 -17.01 8.08 -2.19
C GLY A 44 -17.07 6.60 -1.84
N ALA A 45 -16.50 5.72 -2.67
CA ALA A 45 -16.40 4.29 -2.38
C ALA A 45 -14.94 3.83 -2.38
N LEU A 46 -14.63 2.86 -1.51
CA LEU A 46 -13.35 2.19 -1.45
C LEU A 46 -13.39 0.91 -2.29
N TYR A 47 -12.32 0.63 -2.99
CA TYR A 47 -12.14 -0.61 -3.76
C TYR A 47 -10.89 -1.32 -3.25
N ALA A 48 -10.92 -2.66 -3.18
CA ALA A 48 -9.79 -3.47 -2.80
C ALA A 48 -9.85 -4.84 -3.49
N VAL A 49 -8.69 -5.47 -3.67
CA VAL A 49 -8.58 -6.78 -4.34
C VAL A 49 -9.00 -7.93 -3.43
N ASN A 50 -9.34 -9.05 -4.06
CA ASN A 50 -9.58 -10.35 -3.43
C ASN A 50 -10.79 -10.38 -2.47
N TYR A 51 -11.88 -9.73 -2.88
CA TYR A 51 -13.17 -9.77 -2.19
C TYR A 51 -13.80 -11.17 -2.23
N ALA A 52 -14.04 -11.75 -1.07
CA ALA A 52 -14.59 -13.10 -0.86
C ALA A 52 -13.77 -14.25 -1.49
N GLN A 53 -13.08 -14.02 -2.60
CA GLN A 53 -12.19 -14.98 -3.28
C GLN A 53 -11.10 -14.25 -4.08
N GLN A 54 -10.00 -14.93 -4.40
CA GLN A 54 -8.96 -14.41 -5.28
C GLN A 54 -9.52 -14.09 -6.69
N GLY A 55 -8.85 -13.18 -7.39
CA GLY A 55 -9.23 -12.77 -8.73
C GLY A 55 -10.49 -11.90 -8.80
N THR A 56 -10.84 -11.23 -7.71
CA THR A 56 -11.98 -10.30 -7.63
C THR A 56 -11.57 -8.95 -7.09
N ILE A 57 -12.33 -7.91 -7.45
CA ILE A 57 -12.27 -6.58 -6.83
C ILE A 57 -13.59 -6.36 -6.09
N GLY A 58 -13.49 -6.01 -4.82
CA GLY A 58 -14.62 -5.58 -4.00
C GLY A 58 -14.79 -4.07 -4.03
N ARG A 59 -16.04 -3.62 -3.88
CA ARG A 59 -16.44 -2.23 -3.63
C ARG A 59 -17.01 -2.14 -2.22
N VAL A 60 -16.60 -1.14 -1.48
CA VAL A 60 -17.07 -0.84 -0.11
C VAL A 60 -17.66 0.57 -0.13
N ASP A 61 -18.93 0.71 0.24
CA ASP A 61 -19.56 2.03 0.33
C ASP A 61 -19.11 2.79 1.60
N ASN A 62 -19.57 4.02 1.74
CA ASN A 62 -19.22 4.90 2.86
C ASN A 62 -19.71 4.41 4.25
N MET A 63 -20.59 3.40 4.29
CA MET A 63 -21.08 2.74 5.50
C MET A 63 -20.37 1.40 5.78
N GLY A 64 -19.39 1.02 4.98
CA GLY A 64 -18.66 -0.24 5.10
C GLY A 64 -19.38 -1.46 4.50
N LYS A 65 -20.48 -1.26 3.76
CA LYS A 65 -21.18 -2.35 3.07
C LYS A 65 -20.41 -2.75 1.82
N THR A 66 -20.14 -4.04 1.70
CA THR A 66 -19.32 -4.61 0.63
C THR A 66 -20.15 -5.24 -0.49
N SER A 67 -19.63 -5.22 -1.70
CA SER A 67 -20.17 -5.89 -2.87
C SER A 67 -19.08 -6.25 -3.87
N LEU A 68 -19.33 -7.24 -4.71
CA LEU A 68 -18.45 -7.56 -5.84
C LEU A 68 -18.52 -6.41 -6.86
N PHE A 69 -17.36 -5.91 -7.30
CA PHE A 69 -17.27 -4.94 -8.38
C PHE A 69 -16.92 -5.61 -9.72
N VAL A 70 -15.84 -6.39 -9.77
CA VAL A 70 -15.41 -7.07 -11.01
C VAL A 70 -14.71 -8.40 -10.69
N ARG A 71 -14.81 -9.37 -11.61
CA ARG A 71 -13.99 -10.58 -11.66
C ARG A 71 -12.91 -10.39 -12.70
N LEU A 72 -11.67 -10.70 -12.33
CA LEU A 72 -10.53 -10.58 -13.23
C LEU A 72 -10.49 -11.76 -14.23
N PRO A 73 -10.02 -11.54 -15.46
CA PRO A 73 -9.94 -12.58 -16.49
C PRO A 73 -8.71 -13.49 -16.29
N ASN A 74 -8.73 -14.66 -16.93
CA ASN A 74 -7.58 -15.54 -17.14
C ASN A 74 -6.82 -15.88 -15.83
N ASP A 75 -7.55 -16.17 -14.77
CA ASP A 75 -6.99 -16.46 -13.43
C ASP A 75 -6.08 -15.36 -12.87
N SER A 76 -6.22 -14.13 -13.38
CA SER A 76 -5.48 -12.97 -12.86
C SER A 76 -5.78 -12.74 -11.38
N VAL A 77 -4.76 -12.37 -10.65
CA VAL A 77 -4.85 -11.95 -9.24
C VAL A 77 -4.38 -10.51 -9.12
N GLY A 78 -5.31 -9.61 -8.79
CA GLY A 78 -4.99 -8.21 -8.58
C GLY A 78 -4.19 -8.00 -7.30
N ASN A 79 -3.33 -6.97 -7.31
CA ASN A 79 -2.64 -6.47 -6.13
C ASN A 79 -2.85 -4.96 -5.99
N GLY A 80 -2.00 -4.08 -6.47
CA GLY A 80 -2.20 -2.63 -6.44
C GLY A 80 -3.35 -2.16 -7.33
N LEU A 81 -4.11 -1.17 -6.87
CA LEU A 81 -5.21 -0.53 -7.60
C LEU A 81 -5.03 0.99 -7.68
N GLN A 82 -5.34 1.60 -8.82
CA GLN A 82 -5.46 3.05 -8.95
C GLN A 82 -6.53 3.44 -9.96
N PHE A 83 -7.34 4.44 -9.63
CA PHE A 83 -8.23 5.10 -10.59
C PHE A 83 -7.53 6.28 -11.26
N ASP A 84 -7.78 6.49 -12.54
CA ASP A 84 -7.48 7.76 -13.18
C ASP A 84 -8.61 8.79 -12.97
N SER A 85 -8.39 10.02 -13.41
CA SER A 85 -9.39 11.09 -13.31
C SER A 85 -10.63 10.88 -14.17
N GLN A 86 -10.60 9.95 -15.12
CA GLN A 86 -11.71 9.58 -15.99
C GLN A 86 -12.54 8.44 -15.42
N GLY A 87 -12.10 7.81 -14.31
CA GLY A 87 -12.77 6.68 -13.67
C GLY A 87 -12.40 5.31 -14.22
N ASN A 88 -11.32 5.21 -14.99
CA ASN A 88 -10.76 3.91 -15.35
C ASN A 88 -9.99 3.37 -14.15
N LEU A 89 -10.20 2.09 -13.80
CA LEU A 89 -9.44 1.42 -12.75
C LEU A 89 -8.30 0.63 -13.37
N PHE A 90 -7.07 0.92 -12.93
CA PHE A 90 -5.87 0.14 -13.26
C PHE A 90 -5.55 -0.83 -12.13
N ILE A 91 -5.05 -2.02 -12.49
CA ILE A 91 -4.83 -3.14 -11.57
C ILE A 91 -3.49 -3.77 -11.91
N ALA A 92 -2.58 -3.85 -10.95
CA ALA A 92 -1.39 -4.68 -11.06
C ALA A 92 -1.81 -6.16 -11.03
N ASP A 93 -1.53 -6.91 -12.10
CA ASP A 93 -1.81 -8.33 -12.18
C ASP A 93 -0.58 -9.14 -11.72
N TYR A 94 -0.66 -9.56 -10.49
CA TYR A 94 0.43 -10.22 -9.77
C TYR A 94 0.88 -11.57 -10.38
N VAL A 95 0.05 -12.19 -11.23
CA VAL A 95 0.29 -13.55 -11.76
C VAL A 95 0.67 -13.55 -13.24
N ASN A 96 0.07 -12.67 -14.04
CA ASN A 96 0.17 -12.76 -15.51
C ASN A 96 1.04 -11.66 -16.16
N HIS A 97 1.86 -10.94 -15.37
CA HIS A 97 2.80 -9.93 -15.87
C HIS A 97 2.11 -8.76 -16.60
N ASN A 98 0.89 -8.41 -16.16
CA ASN A 98 0.07 -7.37 -16.78
C ASN A 98 -0.16 -6.17 -15.87
N ILE A 99 -0.53 -5.06 -16.48
CA ILE A 99 -1.42 -4.08 -15.88
C ILE A 99 -2.77 -4.22 -16.58
N LEU A 100 -3.82 -4.53 -15.81
CA LEU A 100 -5.19 -4.59 -16.32
C LEU A 100 -5.86 -3.23 -16.20
N LYS A 101 -6.90 -3.01 -16.99
CA LYS A 101 -7.77 -1.83 -16.95
C LYS A 101 -9.23 -2.25 -16.95
N VAL A 102 -10.01 -1.64 -16.06
CA VAL A 102 -11.48 -1.63 -16.14
C VAL A 102 -11.89 -0.26 -16.64
N PRO A 103 -12.41 -0.12 -17.86
CA PRO A 103 -12.87 1.17 -18.38
C PRO A 103 -14.00 1.76 -17.51
N ALA A 104 -14.05 3.08 -17.44
CA ALA A 104 -15.10 3.79 -16.70
C ALA A 104 -16.51 3.33 -17.12
N GLY A 105 -17.36 3.02 -16.12
CA GLY A 105 -18.71 2.49 -16.37
C GLY A 105 -18.77 1.02 -16.79
N SER A 106 -17.62 0.33 -16.96
CA SER A 106 -17.53 -1.10 -17.25
C SER A 106 -17.46 -1.93 -15.97
N ASN A 107 -17.77 -3.21 -16.08
CA ASN A 107 -17.49 -4.24 -15.08
C ASN A 107 -16.61 -5.37 -15.64
N LYS A 108 -15.86 -5.09 -16.72
CA LYS A 108 -14.94 -6.03 -17.36
C LYS A 108 -13.54 -5.46 -17.36
N ALA A 109 -12.59 -6.27 -16.92
CA ALA A 109 -11.17 -5.95 -17.00
C ALA A 109 -10.59 -6.47 -18.32
N GLU A 110 -9.66 -5.72 -18.89
CA GLU A 110 -8.90 -6.05 -20.09
C GLU A 110 -7.41 -5.79 -19.85
N VAL A 111 -6.54 -6.39 -20.64
CA VAL A 111 -5.10 -6.13 -20.56
C VAL A 111 -4.82 -4.75 -21.14
N PHE A 112 -4.28 -3.85 -20.33
CA PHE A 112 -3.85 -2.53 -20.72
C PHE A 112 -2.38 -2.51 -21.17
N ALA A 113 -1.52 -3.19 -20.39
CA ALA A 113 -0.11 -3.33 -20.71
C ALA A 113 0.35 -4.74 -20.32
N HIS A 114 1.27 -5.29 -21.10
CA HIS A 114 1.91 -6.58 -20.85
C HIS A 114 3.40 -6.48 -21.10
N ASN A 115 4.21 -7.10 -20.24
CA ASN A 115 5.63 -7.32 -20.51
C ASN A 115 6.10 -8.60 -19.82
N SER A 116 6.53 -9.58 -20.60
CA SER A 116 7.01 -10.89 -20.10
C SER A 116 8.27 -10.81 -19.23
N LYS A 117 8.92 -9.64 -19.13
CA LYS A 117 10.06 -9.39 -18.24
C LYS A 117 9.63 -8.87 -16.86
N MET A 118 8.36 -8.52 -16.66
CA MET A 118 7.82 -8.30 -15.34
C MET A 118 7.77 -9.60 -14.56
N ASN A 119 8.05 -9.57 -13.26
CA ASN A 119 7.94 -10.74 -12.38
C ASN A 119 6.53 -10.86 -11.82
N GLN A 120 6.19 -9.93 -10.91
CA GLN A 120 4.95 -9.93 -10.14
C GLN A 120 4.53 -8.47 -9.90
N PRO A 121 3.98 -7.74 -10.91
CA PRO A 121 3.52 -6.37 -10.70
C PRO A 121 2.72 -6.25 -9.41
N ASN A 122 3.21 -5.44 -8.46
CA ASN A 122 2.71 -5.44 -7.08
C ASN A 122 1.89 -4.17 -6.79
N ASP A 123 2.50 -3.04 -6.46
CA ASP A 123 1.78 -1.78 -6.26
C ASP A 123 1.94 -0.86 -7.47
N ILE A 124 0.97 0.03 -7.67
CA ILE A 124 0.99 1.02 -8.75
C ILE A 124 0.69 2.42 -8.22
N ALA A 125 1.38 3.40 -8.79
CA ALA A 125 1.09 4.81 -8.61
C ALA A 125 0.74 5.44 -9.96
N ILE A 126 -0.25 6.32 -10.00
CA ILE A 126 -0.68 7.01 -11.21
C ILE A 126 -0.30 8.50 -11.18
N THR A 127 0.17 9.00 -12.30
CA THR A 127 0.48 10.42 -12.52
C THR A 127 -0.73 11.17 -13.07
N LYS A 128 -0.71 12.49 -13.01
CA LYS A 128 -1.80 13.33 -13.55
C LYS A 128 -2.03 13.18 -15.05
N ASN A 129 -1.00 12.78 -15.80
CA ASN A 129 -1.08 12.55 -17.25
C ASN A 129 -1.41 11.09 -17.62
N GLY A 130 -1.77 10.24 -16.64
CA GLY A 130 -2.23 8.88 -16.84
C GLY A 130 -1.12 7.83 -17.00
N ALA A 131 0.15 8.20 -16.90
CA ALA A 131 1.22 7.20 -16.81
C ALA A 131 1.24 6.56 -15.42
N LEU A 132 1.68 5.30 -15.36
CA LEU A 132 1.78 4.53 -14.13
C LEU A 132 3.25 4.22 -13.82
N PHE A 133 3.56 4.14 -12.52
CA PHE A 133 4.74 3.46 -12.02
C PHE A 133 4.29 2.17 -11.34
N ALA A 134 5.01 1.08 -11.59
CA ALA A 134 4.74 -0.22 -10.99
C ALA A 134 5.98 -0.78 -10.31
N SER A 135 5.84 -1.19 -9.07
CA SER A 135 6.81 -2.03 -8.38
C SER A 135 6.64 -3.48 -8.84
N ASP A 136 7.75 -4.19 -8.92
CA ASP A 136 7.78 -5.52 -9.51
C ASP A 136 8.81 -6.41 -8.78
N PRO A 137 8.44 -6.98 -7.63
CA PRO A 137 9.32 -7.83 -6.84
C PRO A 137 9.54 -9.21 -7.45
N ASN A 138 10.67 -9.82 -7.11
CA ASN A 138 10.90 -11.26 -7.13
C ASN A 138 11.17 -11.71 -5.67
N TRP A 139 10.12 -12.18 -5.02
CA TRP A 139 10.18 -12.54 -3.60
C TRP A 139 11.11 -13.72 -3.32
N ALA A 140 11.24 -14.65 -4.28
CA ALA A 140 12.07 -15.85 -4.09
C ALA A 140 13.57 -15.51 -4.07
N GLU A 141 13.97 -14.48 -4.82
CA GLU A 141 15.36 -14.04 -4.93
C GLU A 141 15.64 -12.77 -4.09
N GLU A 142 14.65 -12.23 -3.40
CA GLU A 142 14.72 -10.97 -2.67
C GLU A 142 15.20 -9.79 -3.52
N THR A 143 14.82 -9.80 -4.83
CA THR A 143 15.13 -8.75 -5.80
C THR A 143 13.88 -8.06 -6.30
N GLY A 144 14.03 -7.04 -7.12
CA GLY A 144 12.91 -6.33 -7.71
C GLY A 144 13.31 -5.38 -8.82
N GLN A 145 12.29 -4.84 -9.46
CA GLN A 145 12.35 -3.89 -10.57
C GLN A 145 11.37 -2.76 -10.35
N LEU A 146 11.57 -1.69 -11.08
CA LEU A 146 10.67 -0.54 -11.16
C LEU A 146 10.36 -0.26 -12.62
N TRP A 147 9.07 -0.19 -12.95
CA TRP A 147 8.58 0.03 -14.30
C TRP A 147 7.80 1.35 -14.41
N ARG A 148 7.88 1.99 -15.58
CA ARG A 148 6.92 3.00 -16.04
C ARG A 148 6.06 2.41 -17.14
N ILE A 149 4.76 2.61 -17.04
CA ILE A 149 3.76 2.26 -18.04
C ILE A 149 3.18 3.58 -18.55
N ASN A 150 3.37 3.89 -19.80
CA ASN A 150 2.86 5.12 -20.42
C ASN A 150 1.34 5.04 -20.61
N ALA A 151 0.70 6.18 -20.86
CA ALA A 151 -0.74 6.27 -21.08
C ALA A 151 -1.23 5.50 -22.33
N ASP A 152 -0.33 5.13 -23.24
CA ASP A 152 -0.59 4.26 -24.41
C ASP A 152 -0.39 2.77 -24.13
N GLY A 153 -0.03 2.39 -22.90
CA GLY A 153 0.25 1.01 -22.48
C GLY A 153 1.69 0.53 -22.76
N SER A 154 2.54 1.35 -23.38
CA SER A 154 3.95 0.98 -23.57
C SER A 154 4.69 0.95 -22.23
N THR A 155 5.61 -0.02 -22.06
CA THR A 155 6.31 -0.27 -20.79
C THR A 155 7.78 0.06 -20.89
N HIS A 156 8.34 0.67 -19.86
CA HIS A 156 9.74 1.02 -19.74
C HIS A 156 10.30 0.55 -18.39
N LEU A 157 11.35 -0.27 -18.43
CA LEU A 157 12.11 -0.63 -17.23
C LEU A 157 12.95 0.59 -16.80
N LEU A 158 12.66 1.12 -15.61
CA LEU A 158 13.38 2.27 -15.06
C LEU A 158 14.59 1.85 -14.24
N GLU A 159 14.42 0.83 -13.40
CA GLU A 159 15.51 0.31 -12.56
C GLU A 159 15.35 -1.20 -12.37
N LYS A 160 16.46 -1.91 -12.31
CA LYS A 160 16.56 -3.36 -12.03
C LYS A 160 17.53 -3.61 -10.90
N ASN A 161 17.56 -4.85 -10.41
CA ASN A 161 18.44 -5.28 -9.31
C ASN A 161 18.23 -4.46 -8.03
N MET A 162 16.99 -4.02 -7.82
CA MET A 162 16.54 -3.48 -6.53
C MET A 162 16.36 -4.63 -5.53
N GLY A 163 16.10 -4.32 -4.27
CA GLY A 163 15.55 -5.29 -3.32
C GLY A 163 14.09 -5.64 -3.62
N THR A 164 13.40 -6.27 -2.70
CA THR A 164 11.97 -6.63 -2.84
C THR A 164 11.09 -5.39 -2.91
N THR A 165 10.97 -4.80 -4.11
CA THR A 165 10.14 -3.61 -4.35
C THR A 165 8.68 -3.91 -4.02
N ASN A 166 8.02 -3.00 -3.28
CA ASN A 166 6.63 -3.16 -2.87
C ASN A 166 5.88 -1.83 -3.06
N GLY A 167 5.55 -1.09 -2.00
CA GLY A 167 4.84 0.17 -2.15
C GLY A 167 5.52 1.14 -3.10
N VAL A 168 4.74 1.76 -3.99
CA VAL A 168 5.16 2.82 -4.90
C VAL A 168 4.18 3.99 -4.81
N ALA A 169 4.70 5.22 -4.76
CA ALA A 169 3.88 6.42 -4.68
C ALA A 169 4.54 7.59 -5.41
N VAL A 170 3.74 8.41 -6.06
CA VAL A 170 4.15 9.66 -6.72
C VAL A 170 3.51 10.84 -5.99
N ASN A 171 4.24 11.94 -5.84
CA ASN A 171 3.68 13.14 -5.24
C ASN A 171 2.76 13.89 -6.20
N ASN A 172 1.94 14.79 -5.66
CA ASN A 172 0.86 15.45 -6.40
C ASN A 172 1.30 16.31 -7.59
N ASP A 173 2.53 16.78 -7.63
CA ASP A 173 3.08 17.58 -8.74
C ASP A 173 3.92 16.76 -9.72
N ASN A 174 3.98 15.44 -9.54
CA ASN A 174 4.75 14.49 -10.36
C ASN A 174 6.26 14.78 -10.40
N THR A 175 6.83 15.38 -9.37
CA THR A 175 8.28 15.71 -9.29
C THR A 175 9.08 14.73 -8.45
N LYS A 176 8.40 13.89 -7.65
CA LYS A 176 9.01 12.89 -6.77
C LYS A 176 8.32 11.55 -6.89
N LEU A 177 9.13 10.50 -6.95
CA LEU A 177 8.69 9.11 -6.88
C LEU A 177 9.29 8.47 -5.62
N TYR A 178 8.49 7.72 -4.91
CA TYR A 178 8.89 6.93 -3.74
C TYR A 178 8.67 5.46 -4.02
N VAL A 179 9.67 4.63 -3.70
CA VAL A 179 9.59 3.17 -3.83
C VAL A 179 10.18 2.57 -2.56
N ASN A 180 9.49 1.63 -1.94
CA ASN A 180 10.08 0.89 -0.85
C ASN A 180 10.57 -0.50 -1.28
N GLU A 181 11.54 -1.01 -0.53
CA GLU A 181 11.99 -2.39 -0.55
C GLU A 181 11.60 -3.05 0.78
N SER A 182 10.67 -3.99 0.72
CA SER A 182 10.01 -4.57 1.89
C SER A 182 10.99 -5.26 2.84
N VAL A 183 11.76 -6.23 2.33
CA VAL A 183 12.72 -7.02 3.12
C VAL A 183 13.94 -6.19 3.55
N GLN A 184 14.40 -5.30 2.69
CA GLN A 184 15.53 -4.41 2.94
C GLN A 184 15.15 -3.23 3.84
N ARG A 185 13.85 -2.97 4.03
CA ARG A 185 13.28 -1.98 4.97
C ARG A 185 13.72 -0.55 4.70
N VAL A 186 13.83 -0.19 3.43
CA VAL A 186 14.25 1.14 2.96
C VAL A 186 13.20 1.74 2.07
N VAL A 187 12.98 3.05 2.18
CA VAL A 187 12.22 3.85 1.23
C VAL A 187 13.18 4.71 0.44
N TRP A 188 13.16 4.54 -0.86
CA TRP A 188 13.90 5.36 -1.82
C TRP A 188 13.06 6.53 -2.28
N GLN A 189 13.70 7.66 -2.53
CA GLN A 189 13.12 8.83 -3.20
C GLN A 189 13.92 9.10 -4.46
N TYR A 190 13.21 9.35 -5.56
CA TYR A 190 13.76 9.77 -6.85
C TYR A 190 13.19 11.14 -7.22
N ASP A 191 13.96 11.90 -7.99
CA ASP A 191 13.45 13.04 -8.74
C ASP A 191 12.86 12.54 -10.06
N LEU A 192 11.74 13.14 -10.48
CA LEU A 192 11.11 12.92 -11.76
C LEU A 192 11.27 14.16 -12.63
N ASP A 193 11.70 13.99 -13.88
CA ASP A 193 11.64 15.02 -14.90
C ASP A 193 10.25 15.09 -15.57
N GLU A 194 10.06 16.03 -16.49
CA GLU A 194 8.81 16.22 -17.24
C GLU A 194 8.43 15.00 -18.12
N ASN A 195 9.40 14.18 -18.48
CA ASN A 195 9.22 12.93 -19.24
C ASN A 195 9.09 11.70 -18.32
N LEU A 196 8.97 11.92 -17.00
CA LEU A 196 8.87 10.89 -15.98
C LEU A 196 10.08 9.93 -15.92
N ASN A 197 11.25 10.41 -16.28
CA ASN A 197 12.51 9.71 -16.04
C ASN A 197 12.96 9.94 -14.60
N ILE A 198 13.50 8.89 -14.00
CA ILE A 198 14.02 8.92 -12.62
C ILE A 198 15.46 9.42 -12.57
N SER A 199 15.80 10.18 -11.52
CA SER A 199 17.16 10.61 -11.23
C SER A 199 17.35 10.82 -9.71
N ASN A 200 18.57 11.13 -9.30
CA ASN A 200 18.90 11.54 -7.93
C ASN A 200 18.36 10.59 -6.84
N LYS A 201 18.48 9.26 -7.06
CA LYS A 201 18.08 8.25 -6.06
C LYS A 201 18.75 8.51 -4.73
N LYS A 202 17.96 8.59 -3.65
CA LYS A 202 18.44 8.71 -2.28
C LYS A 202 17.54 8.00 -1.29
N THR A 203 18.09 7.61 -0.16
CA THR A 203 17.27 7.08 0.94
C THR A 203 16.41 8.19 1.53
N LEU A 204 15.09 7.98 1.58
CA LEU A 204 14.18 8.83 2.35
C LEU A 204 14.25 8.44 3.83
N ILE A 205 14.02 7.14 4.12
CA ILE A 205 14.07 6.58 5.48
C ILE A 205 14.40 5.09 5.42
N LYS A 206 15.05 4.58 6.48
CA LYS A 206 15.35 3.16 6.65
C LYS A 206 14.99 2.71 8.07
N PHE A 207 14.50 1.48 8.21
CA PHE A 207 14.06 0.92 9.48
C PHE A 207 14.91 -0.27 9.88
N ALA A 208 15.00 -0.51 11.19
CA ALA A 208 15.80 -1.62 11.74
C ALA A 208 15.02 -2.94 11.76
N ASP A 209 13.69 -2.87 11.85
CA ASP A 209 12.80 -4.01 12.08
C ASP A 209 11.62 -4.03 11.10
N HIS A 210 10.87 -5.10 11.08
CA HIS A 210 9.61 -5.31 10.34
C HIS A 210 9.63 -4.87 8.88
N GLY A 211 8.76 -5.44 8.05
CA GLY A 211 8.66 -5.15 6.63
C GLY A 211 7.99 -3.80 6.32
N LEU A 212 8.15 -3.38 5.09
CA LEU A 212 7.37 -2.31 4.47
C LEU A 212 6.43 -2.92 3.44
N ASP A 213 5.26 -2.31 3.28
CA ASP A 213 4.29 -2.73 2.28
C ASP A 213 3.80 -1.50 1.49
N GLY A 214 2.53 -1.29 1.28
CA GLY A 214 2.03 -0.19 0.49
C GLY A 214 2.35 1.21 1.03
N MET A 215 2.32 2.19 0.14
CA MET A 215 2.57 3.61 0.46
C MET A 215 1.65 4.52 -0.34
N ARG A 216 1.31 5.69 0.24
CA ARG A 216 0.63 6.79 -0.48
C ARG A 216 1.19 8.13 -0.01
N VAL A 217 1.09 9.13 -0.88
CA VAL A 217 1.47 10.52 -0.57
C VAL A 217 0.20 11.36 -0.41
N ASN A 218 0.13 12.14 0.67
CA ASN A 218 -0.99 13.05 0.91
C ASN A 218 -0.78 14.41 0.20
N ASN A 219 -1.78 15.29 0.27
CA ASN A 219 -1.74 16.61 -0.36
C ASN A 219 -0.67 17.55 0.22
N GLN A 220 -0.14 17.24 1.40
CA GLN A 220 0.96 17.98 2.04
C GLN A 220 2.34 17.44 1.61
N GLY A 221 2.38 16.39 0.79
CA GLY A 221 3.59 15.72 0.35
C GLY A 221 4.17 14.72 1.36
N HIS A 222 3.44 14.43 2.46
CA HIS A 222 3.88 13.43 3.43
C HIS A 222 3.64 12.01 2.90
N VAL A 223 4.58 11.13 3.13
CA VAL A 223 4.53 9.72 2.73
C VAL A 223 3.96 8.90 3.88
N PHE A 224 2.82 8.25 3.65
CA PHE A 224 2.22 7.29 4.57
C PHE A 224 2.68 5.90 4.17
N ILE A 225 3.17 5.12 5.15
CA ILE A 225 3.84 3.83 4.92
C ILE A 225 3.23 2.79 5.84
N THR A 226 2.75 1.68 5.30
CA THR A 226 2.33 0.53 6.10
C THR A 226 3.55 -0.27 6.57
N ARG A 227 3.57 -0.62 7.87
CA ARG A 227 4.63 -1.40 8.50
C ARG A 227 4.14 -2.81 8.77
N TYR A 228 4.34 -3.68 7.77
CA TYR A 228 3.95 -5.09 7.83
C TYR A 228 4.68 -5.83 8.96
N GLY A 229 3.93 -6.49 9.83
CA GLY A 229 4.43 -7.15 11.02
C GLY A 229 4.51 -6.25 12.27
N ALA A 230 4.62 -4.93 12.09
CA ALA A 230 4.58 -3.97 13.21
C ALA A 230 3.16 -3.50 13.58
N GLY A 231 2.18 -3.71 12.70
CA GLY A 231 0.80 -3.26 12.92
C GLY A 231 0.67 -1.74 12.97
N LYS A 232 1.37 -1.02 12.09
CA LYS A 232 1.41 0.45 12.12
C LYS A 232 1.29 1.05 10.73
N VAL A 233 0.78 2.29 10.70
CA VAL A 233 0.99 3.23 9.61
C VAL A 233 1.87 4.35 10.12
N LEU A 234 2.90 4.72 9.36
CA LEU A 234 3.78 5.83 9.67
C LEU A 234 3.53 6.99 8.71
N GLU A 235 3.56 8.20 9.22
CA GLU A 235 3.58 9.43 8.42
C GLU A 235 4.99 10.02 8.45
N VAL A 236 5.59 10.20 7.28
CA VAL A 236 6.96 10.65 7.08
C VAL A 236 6.97 11.90 6.20
N SER A 237 7.73 12.92 6.60
CA SER A 237 7.88 14.14 5.80
C SER A 237 8.64 13.88 4.48
N PRO A 238 8.57 14.77 3.49
CA PRO A 238 9.36 14.67 2.26
C PRO A 238 10.89 14.67 2.48
N THR A 239 11.33 15.03 3.68
CA THR A 239 12.75 15.02 4.09
C THR A 239 13.16 13.79 4.91
N GLY A 240 12.24 12.83 5.10
CA GLY A 240 12.51 11.59 5.83
C GLY A 240 12.33 11.67 7.35
N LYS A 241 11.78 12.76 7.89
CA LYS A 241 11.48 12.88 9.33
C LYS A 241 10.17 12.14 9.63
N LEU A 242 10.19 11.23 10.61
CA LEU A 242 8.97 10.62 11.17
C LEU A 242 8.14 11.72 11.86
N LEU A 243 6.89 11.87 11.42
CA LEU A 243 5.94 12.85 11.95
C LEU A 243 4.96 12.21 12.92
N ASN A 244 4.30 11.12 12.49
CA ASN A 244 3.32 10.39 13.28
C ASN A 244 3.47 8.88 13.11
N SER A 245 2.94 8.13 14.08
CA SER A 245 2.86 6.67 14.08
C SER A 245 1.49 6.25 14.60
N TYR A 246 0.69 5.63 13.75
CA TYR A 246 -0.68 5.19 14.06
C TYR A 246 -0.67 3.68 14.34
N GLN A 247 -1.14 3.27 15.51
CA GLN A 247 -1.23 1.87 15.92
C GLN A 247 -2.52 1.25 15.39
N LEU A 248 -2.40 0.16 14.64
CA LEU A 248 -3.52 -0.63 14.12
C LEU A 248 -3.92 -1.74 15.09
N LYS A 249 -5.16 -2.24 14.96
CA LYS A 249 -5.64 -3.42 15.68
C LYS A 249 -4.91 -4.68 15.23
N GLY A 250 -4.70 -4.83 13.91
CA GLY A 250 -3.99 -5.96 13.31
C GLY A 250 -2.50 -5.69 13.09
N GLN A 251 -1.72 -6.78 12.95
CA GLN A 251 -0.26 -6.70 12.84
C GLN A 251 0.25 -6.66 11.39
N HIS A 252 -0.61 -6.97 10.40
CA HIS A 252 -0.18 -7.17 9.03
C HIS A 252 -0.93 -6.24 8.06
N PRO A 253 -0.72 -4.91 8.18
CA PRO A 253 -1.23 -3.98 7.19
C PRO A 253 -0.49 -4.20 5.87
N THR A 254 -1.24 -4.22 4.76
CA THR A 254 -0.66 -4.33 3.43
C THR A 254 -0.58 -2.97 2.75
N ASN A 255 -1.70 -2.32 2.47
CA ASN A 255 -1.68 -1.05 1.75
C ASN A 255 -2.69 -0.07 2.35
N LEU A 256 -2.73 1.16 1.85
CA LEU A 256 -3.60 2.20 2.37
C LEU A 256 -4.18 3.08 1.27
N ALA A 257 -5.30 3.72 1.56
CA ALA A 257 -5.91 4.74 0.71
C ALA A 257 -6.47 5.87 1.57
N PHE A 258 -6.35 7.11 1.08
CA PHE A 258 -7.03 8.25 1.68
C PHE A 258 -8.46 8.36 1.16
N ASN A 259 -9.39 8.90 1.99
CA ASN A 259 -10.63 9.44 1.44
C ASN A 259 -10.37 10.77 0.69
N GLU A 260 -11.37 11.30 0.00
CA GLU A 260 -11.21 12.50 -0.85
C GLU A 260 -10.75 13.74 -0.07
N THR A 261 -11.17 13.90 1.19
CA THR A 261 -10.76 15.02 2.05
C THR A 261 -9.45 14.77 2.78
N GLN A 262 -8.90 13.56 2.67
CA GLN A 262 -7.67 13.11 3.33
C GLN A 262 -7.65 13.28 4.86
N ASN A 263 -8.81 13.21 5.50
CA ASN A 263 -8.94 13.15 6.95
C ASN A 263 -9.12 11.72 7.48
N LYS A 264 -9.16 10.71 6.59
CA LYS A 264 -9.22 9.28 6.90
C LYS A 264 -8.25 8.48 6.05
N VAL A 265 -7.69 7.44 6.68
CA VAL A 265 -6.85 6.44 6.01
C VAL A 265 -7.49 5.07 6.18
N TYR A 266 -7.81 4.43 5.07
CA TYR A 266 -8.27 3.04 5.04
C TYR A 266 -7.08 2.12 4.82
N VAL A 267 -6.95 1.08 5.64
CA VAL A 267 -5.79 0.18 5.65
C VAL A 267 -6.26 -1.26 5.45
N THR A 268 -5.78 -1.93 4.42
CA THR A 268 -6.03 -3.36 4.20
C THR A 268 -5.20 -4.21 5.16
N MET A 269 -5.85 -5.22 5.75
CA MET A 269 -5.29 -6.04 6.83
C MET A 269 -5.25 -7.51 6.42
N GLN A 270 -4.09 -7.96 5.91
CA GLN A 270 -3.92 -9.25 5.25
C GLN A 270 -4.48 -10.42 6.06
N LYS A 271 -3.94 -10.69 7.25
CA LYS A 271 -4.31 -11.88 8.03
C LYS A 271 -5.73 -11.83 8.60
N ARG A 272 -6.33 -10.65 8.63
CA ARG A 272 -7.71 -10.45 9.04
C ARG A 272 -8.70 -10.58 7.89
N GLY A 273 -8.25 -10.38 6.64
CA GLY A 273 -9.15 -10.22 5.49
C GLY A 273 -10.15 -9.08 5.72
N ALA A 274 -9.67 -7.98 6.30
CA ALA A 274 -10.44 -6.86 6.81
C ALA A 274 -9.90 -5.52 6.30
N ILE A 275 -10.61 -4.45 6.57
CA ILE A 275 -10.13 -3.08 6.35
C ILE A 275 -10.31 -2.29 7.63
N GLU A 276 -9.25 -1.68 8.12
CA GLU A 276 -9.30 -0.74 9.24
C GLU A 276 -9.33 0.71 8.73
N VAL A 277 -9.82 1.62 9.55
CA VAL A 277 -9.82 3.07 9.28
C VAL A 277 -9.16 3.83 10.41
N ILE A 278 -8.32 4.80 10.07
CA ILE A 278 -7.71 5.79 10.96
C ILE A 278 -8.35 7.14 10.67
N GLU A 279 -8.75 7.87 11.70
CA GLU A 279 -9.10 9.30 11.62
C GLU A 279 -7.80 10.12 11.82
N LEU A 280 -7.49 11.08 10.92
CA LEU A 280 -6.28 11.91 10.94
C LEU A 280 -6.50 13.25 11.63
#